data_a7848b62a595f6678985475cbd35ee8a
#
_entry.id   a7848b62a595f6678985475cbd35ee8a
#
_cell.length_a   1.000
_cell.length_b   1.000
_cell.length_c   1.000
_cell.angle_alpha   90.00
_cell.angle_beta   90.00
_cell.angle_gamma   90.00
#
_symmetry.space_group_name_H-M   'P 1'
#
loop_
_entity.id
_entity.type
_entity.pdbx_description
1 polymer ?
#
loop_
_entity_poly.entity_id
_entity_poly.type
_entity_poly.pdbx_seq_one_letter_code
_entity_poly.pdbx_strand_id
1 'polypeptide(L)'
;GFCSGIENYSRVLARRPAGSTPFTLLDFLPEDFVLFVDESHVSLPQVRGMYAGDRARKQTLVDYGFRLPSAMDNRPLTFDEFYSHINQAVFVSATPGPIEQEKSQQIVEQVIRPTGLLDPEIIVKPTEGQIEDLLSEINMRTAKNQRVLVTTLTKKMAEDLTNYLKSFDVKVRYMHHDIDTIERMEIIRDLRLGEFDVLVGINLLREGLDLPEVTLVAILDADKEGFLRSESALIQTIGRAARNAEGKVIMYADTVTRSMEKAITETER
;
A
#
# COMPACT_ATOMS: atom_id res chain seq x y z
N GLY A 1 -26.73 22.72 -17.63
CA GLY A 1 -26.47 22.99 -16.24
C GLY A 1 -25.90 21.78 -15.52
N PHE A 2 -25.23 21.99 -14.45
CA PHE A 2 -24.67 20.94 -13.60
C PHE A 2 -25.66 20.61 -12.47
N CYS A 3 -25.91 19.34 -12.20
CA CYS A 3 -26.72 18.87 -11.09
C CYS A 3 -25.94 17.84 -10.28
N SER A 4 -25.45 18.23 -9.12
CA SER A 4 -24.68 17.35 -8.24
C SER A 4 -25.55 16.19 -7.74
N GLY A 5 -25.07 14.98 -7.81
CA GLY A 5 -25.77 13.79 -7.34
C GLY A 5 -26.74 13.15 -8.35
N ILE A 6 -26.88 13.72 -9.57
CA ILE A 6 -27.76 13.17 -10.61
C ILE A 6 -27.31 11.77 -11.05
N GLU A 7 -26.02 11.46 -10.95
CA GLU A 7 -25.44 10.14 -11.24
C GLU A 7 -26.10 9.01 -10.42
N ASN A 8 -26.58 9.31 -9.21
CA ASN A 8 -27.32 8.35 -8.39
C ASN A 8 -28.59 7.82 -9.07
N TYR A 9 -29.10 8.51 -10.07
CA TYR A 9 -30.33 8.20 -10.80
C TYR A 9 -30.07 7.80 -12.26
N SER A 10 -28.82 7.46 -12.60
CA SER A 10 -28.39 7.06 -13.95
C SER A 10 -29.26 5.93 -14.54
N ARG A 11 -29.68 4.97 -13.71
CA ARG A 11 -30.59 3.89 -14.13
C ARG A 11 -31.91 4.42 -14.68
N VAL A 12 -32.54 5.36 -13.97
CA VAL A 12 -33.83 5.95 -14.36
C VAL A 12 -33.68 6.76 -15.65
N LEU A 13 -32.59 7.58 -15.72
CA LEU A 13 -32.31 8.39 -16.91
C LEU A 13 -32.03 7.52 -18.14
N ALA A 14 -31.33 6.41 -17.96
CA ALA A 14 -31.04 5.44 -19.01
C ALA A 14 -32.17 4.45 -19.28
N ARG A 15 -33.30 4.57 -18.57
CA ARG A 15 -34.49 3.69 -18.70
C ARG A 15 -34.17 2.20 -18.53
N ARG A 16 -33.17 1.87 -17.70
CA ARG A 16 -32.82 0.49 -17.38
C ARG A 16 -33.78 -0.09 -16.33
N PRO A 17 -34.04 -1.42 -16.33
CA PRO A 17 -34.86 -2.07 -15.31
C PRO A 17 -34.34 -1.86 -13.90
N ALA A 18 -35.20 -1.87 -12.89
CA ALA A 18 -34.78 -1.84 -11.49
C ALA A 18 -33.91 -3.04 -11.15
N GLY A 19 -32.82 -2.81 -10.38
CA GLY A 19 -31.88 -3.83 -10.00
C GLY A 19 -30.88 -4.25 -11.09
N SER A 20 -30.98 -3.68 -12.31
CA SER A 20 -30.01 -4.00 -13.37
C SER A 20 -28.61 -3.58 -13.02
N THR A 21 -27.62 -4.35 -13.50
CA THR A 21 -26.20 -4.04 -13.38
C THR A 21 -25.89 -2.69 -14.03
N PRO A 22 -25.18 -1.78 -13.35
CA PRO A 22 -24.78 -0.51 -13.94
C PRO A 22 -23.71 -0.72 -15.02
N PHE A 23 -23.69 0.20 -16.00
CA PHE A 23 -22.59 0.24 -16.96
C PHE A 23 -21.31 0.73 -16.28
N THR A 24 -20.21 0.10 -16.63
CA THR A 24 -18.86 0.40 -16.14
C THR A 24 -17.88 0.58 -17.30
N LEU A 25 -16.65 0.97 -17.00
CA LEU A 25 -15.58 1.05 -18.00
C LEU A 25 -15.37 -0.28 -18.73
N LEU A 26 -15.60 -1.42 -18.06
CA LEU A 26 -15.42 -2.75 -18.65
C LEU A 26 -16.37 -2.99 -19.83
N ASP A 27 -17.56 -2.41 -19.80
CA ASP A 27 -18.55 -2.54 -20.87
C ASP A 27 -18.15 -1.85 -22.20
N PHE A 28 -17.13 -1.00 -22.16
CA PHE A 28 -16.57 -0.34 -23.34
C PHE A 28 -15.37 -1.05 -23.94
N LEU A 29 -14.89 -2.11 -23.30
CA LEU A 29 -13.79 -2.92 -23.80
C LEU A 29 -14.29 -4.01 -24.75
N PRO A 30 -13.46 -4.48 -25.73
CA PRO A 30 -13.79 -5.66 -26.51
C PRO A 30 -14.06 -6.89 -25.63
N GLU A 31 -14.89 -7.82 -26.07
CA GLU A 31 -15.22 -9.02 -25.29
C GLU A 31 -13.99 -9.91 -24.97
N ASP A 32 -12.96 -9.85 -25.78
CA ASP A 32 -11.74 -10.66 -25.69
C ASP A 32 -10.55 -9.91 -25.06
N PHE A 33 -10.80 -8.85 -24.30
CA PHE A 33 -9.73 -8.12 -23.61
C PHE A 33 -8.98 -8.98 -22.59
N VAL A 34 -7.71 -8.66 -22.38
CA VAL A 34 -6.90 -9.21 -21.30
C VAL A 34 -6.79 -8.17 -20.19
N LEU A 35 -7.17 -8.56 -18.98
CA LEU A 35 -7.09 -7.71 -17.79
C LEU A 35 -5.77 -7.97 -17.05
N PHE A 36 -4.95 -6.93 -16.90
CA PHE A 36 -3.81 -6.95 -15.99
C PHE A 36 -4.19 -6.25 -14.70
N VAL A 37 -4.12 -6.97 -13.58
CA VAL A 37 -4.41 -6.41 -12.24
C VAL A 37 -3.09 -6.29 -11.49
N ASP A 38 -2.54 -5.09 -11.48
CA ASP A 38 -1.34 -4.78 -10.72
C ASP A 38 -1.68 -4.62 -9.24
N GLU A 39 -0.72 -4.96 -8.36
CA GLU A 39 -0.92 -5.01 -6.90
C GLU A 39 -2.24 -5.73 -6.54
N SER A 40 -2.46 -6.88 -7.17
CA SER A 40 -3.73 -7.61 -7.10
C SER A 40 -4.15 -7.98 -5.68
N HIS A 41 -3.19 -8.23 -4.79
CA HIS A 41 -3.43 -8.49 -3.36
C HIS A 41 -4.15 -7.35 -2.62
N VAL A 42 -4.12 -6.12 -3.16
CA VAL A 42 -4.86 -4.96 -2.67
C VAL A 42 -6.10 -4.70 -3.53
N SER A 43 -5.93 -4.73 -4.86
CA SER A 43 -6.97 -4.35 -5.82
C SER A 43 -8.18 -5.29 -5.76
N LEU A 44 -7.96 -6.61 -5.73
CA LEU A 44 -9.06 -7.59 -5.72
C LEU A 44 -9.91 -7.54 -4.43
N PRO A 45 -9.32 -7.48 -3.22
CA PRO A 45 -10.10 -7.25 -1.99
C PRO A 45 -10.86 -5.93 -2.00
N GLN A 46 -10.31 -4.86 -2.57
CA GLN A 46 -11.03 -3.58 -2.71
C GLN A 46 -12.27 -3.74 -3.60
N VAL A 47 -12.13 -4.35 -4.78
CA VAL A 47 -13.27 -4.61 -5.67
C VAL A 47 -14.33 -5.46 -4.97
N ARG A 48 -13.91 -6.49 -4.21
CA ARG A 48 -14.83 -7.33 -3.42
C ARG A 48 -15.60 -6.54 -2.36
N GLY A 49 -14.94 -5.59 -1.69
CA GLY A 49 -15.54 -4.78 -0.61
C GLY A 49 -16.41 -3.61 -1.07
N MET A 50 -16.21 -3.12 -2.30
CA MET A 50 -16.85 -1.88 -2.79
C MET A 50 -18.37 -1.94 -2.74
N TYR A 51 -19.00 -3.03 -3.19
CA TYR A 51 -20.44 -3.18 -3.25
C TYR A 51 -21.08 -3.09 -1.86
N ALA A 52 -20.56 -3.84 -0.90
CA ALA A 52 -21.14 -3.88 0.46
C ALA A 52 -21.01 -2.53 1.17
N GLY A 53 -19.88 -1.86 1.02
CA GLY A 53 -19.64 -0.53 1.60
C GLY A 53 -20.57 0.55 1.01
N ASP A 54 -20.70 0.59 -0.31
CA ASP A 54 -21.60 1.52 -0.98
C ASP A 54 -23.06 1.26 -0.62
N ARG A 55 -23.48 0.00 -0.60
CA ARG A 55 -24.84 -0.40 -0.23
C ARG A 55 -25.19 0.03 1.18
N ALA A 56 -24.32 -0.23 2.16
CA ALA A 56 -24.57 0.14 3.56
C ALA A 56 -24.74 1.66 3.71
N ARG A 57 -23.86 2.44 3.08
CA ARG A 57 -23.95 3.90 3.08
C ARG A 57 -25.23 4.41 2.44
N LYS A 58 -25.58 3.92 1.25
CA LYS A 58 -26.77 4.36 0.52
C LYS A 58 -28.07 3.94 1.21
N GLN A 59 -28.10 2.75 1.80
CA GLN A 59 -29.26 2.31 2.58
C GLN A 59 -29.58 3.31 3.68
N THR A 60 -28.58 3.73 4.45
CA THR A 60 -28.75 4.77 5.47
C THR A 60 -29.32 6.07 4.89
N LEU A 61 -28.80 6.53 3.74
CA LEU A 61 -29.28 7.75 3.10
C LEU A 61 -30.71 7.63 2.61
N VAL A 62 -31.13 6.46 2.15
CA VAL A 62 -32.52 6.20 1.72
C VAL A 62 -33.44 6.13 2.93
N ASP A 63 -33.06 5.42 3.98
CA ASP A 63 -33.86 5.24 5.20
C ASP A 63 -34.16 6.59 5.90
N TYR A 64 -33.22 7.51 5.84
CA TYR A 64 -33.38 8.87 6.38
C TYR A 64 -33.90 9.91 5.36
N GLY A 65 -34.28 9.49 4.15
CA GLY A 65 -34.86 10.37 3.15
C GLY A 65 -33.93 11.30 2.39
N PHE A 66 -32.61 11.12 2.52
CA PHE A 66 -31.61 11.91 1.79
C PHE A 66 -31.40 11.43 0.35
N ARG A 67 -31.86 10.25 0.01
CA ARG A 67 -31.83 9.67 -1.33
C ARG A 67 -33.13 8.90 -1.62
N LEU A 68 -33.50 8.84 -2.89
CA LEU A 68 -34.61 7.98 -3.33
C LEU A 68 -34.14 6.51 -3.43
N PRO A 69 -35.03 5.52 -3.27
CA PRO A 69 -34.70 4.11 -3.37
C PRO A 69 -33.93 3.71 -4.64
N SER A 70 -34.21 4.38 -5.76
CA SER A 70 -33.54 4.12 -7.05
C SER A 70 -32.06 4.49 -7.06
N ALA A 71 -31.58 5.24 -6.07
CA ALA A 71 -30.14 5.51 -5.89
C ALA A 71 -29.35 4.25 -5.58
N MET A 72 -30.00 3.21 -5.03
CA MET A 72 -29.38 1.91 -4.76
C MET A 72 -28.90 1.19 -6.03
N ASP A 73 -29.46 1.53 -7.19
CA ASP A 73 -29.12 0.91 -8.47
C ASP A 73 -27.86 1.54 -9.13
N ASN A 74 -27.43 2.71 -8.69
CA ASN A 74 -26.14 3.29 -9.08
C ASN A 74 -25.07 2.84 -8.08
N ARG A 75 -24.48 1.70 -8.32
CA ARG A 75 -23.65 0.97 -7.39
C ARG A 75 -22.40 0.38 -8.06
N PRO A 76 -21.34 0.07 -7.32
CA PRO A 76 -20.27 -0.79 -7.83
C PRO A 76 -20.83 -2.16 -8.25
N LEU A 77 -20.10 -2.82 -9.13
CA LEU A 77 -20.35 -4.24 -9.42
C LEU A 77 -20.13 -5.08 -8.15
N THR A 78 -20.86 -6.16 -8.01
CA THR A 78 -20.46 -7.22 -7.09
C THR A 78 -19.18 -7.89 -7.62
N PHE A 79 -18.46 -8.62 -6.77
CA PHE A 79 -17.26 -9.31 -7.22
C PHE A 79 -17.55 -10.33 -8.34
N ASP A 80 -18.67 -11.03 -8.25
CA ASP A 80 -19.08 -12.01 -9.27
C ASP A 80 -19.45 -11.33 -10.59
N GLU A 81 -20.15 -10.20 -10.53
CA GLU A 81 -20.43 -9.38 -11.72
C GLU A 81 -19.13 -8.86 -12.37
N PHE A 82 -18.20 -8.32 -11.57
CA PHE A 82 -16.88 -7.92 -12.06
C PHE A 82 -16.16 -9.08 -12.71
N TYR A 83 -16.12 -10.24 -12.04
CA TYR A 83 -15.40 -11.41 -12.53
C TYR A 83 -16.01 -11.98 -13.81
N SER A 84 -17.35 -11.85 -13.99
CA SER A 84 -18.03 -12.31 -15.20
C SER A 84 -17.69 -11.51 -16.47
N HIS A 85 -17.17 -10.29 -16.34
CA HIS A 85 -16.69 -9.49 -17.47
C HIS A 85 -15.30 -9.94 -17.95
N ILE A 86 -14.58 -10.73 -17.14
CA ILE A 86 -13.18 -11.08 -17.41
C ILE A 86 -13.13 -12.36 -18.24
N ASN A 87 -12.56 -12.27 -19.42
CA ASN A 87 -12.22 -13.45 -20.24
C ASN A 87 -10.86 -14.03 -19.83
N GLN A 88 -9.83 -13.17 -19.83
CA GLN A 88 -8.47 -13.52 -19.41
C GLN A 88 -7.93 -12.48 -18.44
N ALA A 89 -7.25 -12.93 -17.38
CA ALA A 89 -6.61 -12.04 -16.42
C ALA A 89 -5.18 -12.49 -16.09
N VAL A 90 -4.34 -11.49 -15.83
CA VAL A 90 -3.01 -11.66 -15.25
C VAL A 90 -2.97 -10.88 -13.95
N PHE A 91 -2.81 -11.58 -12.84
CA PHE A 91 -2.65 -10.96 -11.52
C PHE A 91 -1.17 -10.78 -11.24
N VAL A 92 -0.77 -9.56 -10.90
CA VAL A 92 0.61 -9.21 -10.58
C VAL A 92 0.70 -8.79 -9.13
N SER A 93 1.55 -9.46 -8.36
CA SER A 93 1.76 -9.16 -6.95
C SER A 93 3.05 -9.78 -6.44
N ALA A 94 3.78 -9.05 -5.57
CA ALA A 94 4.88 -9.63 -4.80
C ALA A 94 4.38 -10.52 -3.65
N THR A 95 3.13 -10.33 -3.22
CA THR A 95 2.49 -11.01 -2.09
C THR A 95 1.07 -11.45 -2.45
N PRO A 96 0.90 -12.40 -3.39
CA PRO A 96 -0.42 -12.81 -3.85
C PRO A 96 -1.27 -13.34 -2.70
N GLY A 97 -2.53 -12.92 -2.68
CA GLY A 97 -3.49 -13.29 -1.64
C GLY A 97 -4.31 -14.55 -1.97
N PRO A 98 -5.26 -14.90 -1.09
CA PRO A 98 -6.10 -16.09 -1.29
C PRO A 98 -6.95 -16.05 -2.57
N ILE A 99 -7.37 -14.86 -3.03
CA ILE A 99 -8.17 -14.72 -4.25
C ILE A 99 -7.36 -15.13 -5.47
N GLU A 100 -6.13 -14.64 -5.58
CA GLU A 100 -5.23 -14.99 -6.68
C GLU A 100 -4.91 -16.48 -6.68
N GLN A 101 -4.62 -17.04 -5.51
CA GLN A 101 -4.33 -18.48 -5.37
C GLN A 101 -5.53 -19.36 -5.77
N GLU A 102 -6.74 -18.96 -5.42
CA GLU A 102 -7.97 -19.67 -5.76
C GLU A 102 -8.32 -19.58 -7.25
N LYS A 103 -8.13 -18.39 -7.85
CA LYS A 103 -8.59 -18.07 -9.21
C LYS A 103 -7.57 -18.36 -10.30
N SER A 104 -6.27 -18.44 -9.96
CA SER A 104 -5.21 -18.66 -10.95
C SER A 104 -5.12 -20.11 -11.37
N GLN A 105 -5.05 -20.34 -12.68
CA GLN A 105 -4.79 -21.66 -13.25
C GLN A 105 -3.29 -21.99 -13.27
N GLN A 106 -2.45 -20.97 -13.29
CA GLN A 106 -1.01 -21.08 -13.31
C GLN A 106 -0.41 -19.95 -12.47
N ILE A 107 0.61 -20.27 -11.69
CA ILE A 107 1.41 -19.29 -10.94
C ILE A 107 2.83 -19.32 -11.52
N VAL A 108 3.32 -18.14 -11.90
CA VAL A 108 4.68 -17.96 -12.42
C VAL A 108 5.42 -17.03 -11.47
N GLU A 109 6.57 -17.47 -11.00
CA GLU A 109 7.43 -16.66 -10.13
C GLU A 109 8.55 -16.02 -10.95
N GLN A 110 8.75 -14.72 -10.77
CA GLN A 110 9.91 -14.01 -11.27
C GLN A 110 10.82 -13.65 -10.10
N VAL A 111 11.81 -14.46 -9.84
CA VAL A 111 12.74 -14.31 -8.72
C VAL A 111 13.93 -13.42 -9.09
N ILE A 112 14.40 -13.51 -10.35
CA ILE A 112 15.56 -12.76 -10.81
C ILE A 112 15.15 -11.36 -11.29
N ARG A 113 15.85 -10.33 -10.79
CA ARG A 113 15.70 -8.96 -11.29
C ARG A 113 16.59 -8.72 -12.51
N PRO A 114 16.00 -8.32 -13.66
CA PRO A 114 16.79 -8.04 -14.85
C PRO A 114 17.79 -6.88 -14.69
N THR A 115 17.58 -6.01 -13.71
CA THR A 115 18.42 -4.84 -13.41
C THR A 115 19.76 -5.19 -12.78
N GLY A 116 19.97 -6.45 -12.32
CA GLY A 116 21.17 -6.86 -11.60
C GLY A 116 21.31 -6.30 -10.18
N LEU A 117 20.30 -5.60 -9.69
CA LEU A 117 20.26 -5.17 -8.29
C LEU A 117 19.93 -6.38 -7.40
N LEU A 118 20.77 -6.60 -6.40
CA LEU A 118 20.52 -7.60 -5.36
C LEU A 118 19.41 -7.15 -4.43
N ASP A 119 18.77 -8.10 -3.78
CA ASP A 119 17.87 -7.80 -2.68
C ASP A 119 18.62 -7.16 -1.51
N PRO A 120 17.99 -6.28 -0.73
CA PRO A 120 18.68 -5.58 0.34
C PRO A 120 19.10 -6.54 1.45
N GLU A 121 20.26 -6.29 2.03
CA GLU A 121 20.72 -6.97 3.24
C GLU A 121 19.74 -6.70 4.40
N ILE A 122 19.29 -7.74 5.08
CA ILE A 122 18.40 -7.64 6.24
C ILE A 122 19.19 -7.92 7.52
N ILE A 123 19.13 -6.99 8.46
CA ILE A 123 19.78 -7.09 9.76
C ILE A 123 18.73 -7.02 10.85
N VAL A 124 18.74 -7.99 11.78
CA VAL A 124 17.91 -7.95 12.99
C VAL A 124 18.74 -7.43 14.14
N LYS A 125 18.29 -6.39 14.82
CA LYS A 125 18.92 -5.78 15.98
C LYS A 125 17.95 -5.76 17.18
N PRO A 126 18.46 -5.76 18.44
CA PRO A 126 17.57 -5.72 19.61
C PRO A 126 16.78 -4.41 19.69
N THR A 127 15.66 -4.44 20.39
CA THR A 127 14.85 -3.23 20.63
C THR A 127 15.46 -2.32 21.68
N GLU A 128 16.26 -2.86 22.60
CA GLU A 128 16.99 -2.06 23.56
C GLU A 128 18.01 -1.17 22.84
N GLY A 129 17.96 0.14 23.08
CA GLY A 129 18.81 1.12 22.40
C GLY A 129 18.48 1.35 20.91
N GLN A 130 17.32 0.91 20.44
CA GLN A 130 16.94 1.02 19.02
C GLN A 130 16.95 2.46 18.50
N ILE A 131 16.61 3.43 19.33
CA ILE A 131 16.51 4.84 18.90
C ILE A 131 17.89 5.46 18.71
N GLU A 132 18.84 5.19 19.62
CA GLU A 132 20.22 5.64 19.54
C GLU A 132 20.96 4.96 18.37
N ASP A 133 20.74 3.65 18.19
CA ASP A 133 21.29 2.93 17.04
C ASP A 133 20.73 3.46 15.73
N LEU A 134 19.42 3.70 15.65
CA LEU A 134 18.77 4.29 14.48
C LEU A 134 19.33 5.68 14.16
N LEU A 135 19.54 6.54 15.16
CA LEU A 135 20.16 7.86 14.97
C LEU A 135 21.58 7.75 14.39
N SER A 136 22.37 6.78 14.87
CA SER A 136 23.71 6.52 14.33
C SER A 136 23.65 6.06 12.87
N GLU A 137 22.75 5.14 12.53
CA GLU A 137 22.52 4.65 11.16
C GLU A 137 22.05 5.77 10.23
N ILE A 138 21.15 6.64 10.71
CA ILE A 138 20.70 7.83 9.96
C ILE A 138 21.88 8.74 9.65
N ASN A 139 22.69 9.08 10.63
CA ASN A 139 23.83 9.99 10.45
C ASN A 139 24.85 9.43 9.44
N MET A 140 25.09 8.13 9.43
CA MET A 140 25.96 7.49 8.42
C MET A 140 25.40 7.62 7.00
N ARG A 141 24.07 7.56 6.82
CA ARG A 141 23.43 7.68 5.51
C ARG A 141 23.35 9.12 5.04
N THR A 142 22.96 10.03 5.92
CA THR A 142 22.83 11.45 5.59
C THR A 142 24.18 12.08 5.25
N ALA A 143 25.27 11.64 5.88
CA ALA A 143 26.65 12.03 5.51
C ALA A 143 27.03 11.66 4.07
N LYS A 144 26.38 10.64 3.49
CA LYS A 144 26.52 10.22 2.09
C LYS A 144 25.43 10.78 1.16
N ASN A 145 24.63 11.73 1.63
CA ASN A 145 23.49 12.27 0.91
C ASN A 145 22.44 11.21 0.51
N GLN A 146 22.24 10.20 1.36
CA GLN A 146 21.29 9.12 1.18
C GLN A 146 20.03 9.39 2.03
N ARG A 147 18.94 8.66 1.73
CA ARG A 147 17.64 8.81 2.38
C ARG A 147 17.28 7.59 3.21
N VAL A 148 16.48 7.81 4.24
CA VAL A 148 16.06 6.78 5.20
C VAL A 148 14.53 6.78 5.33
N LEU A 149 13.93 5.58 5.30
CA LEU A 149 12.54 5.36 5.69
C LEU A 149 12.49 4.68 7.05
N VAL A 150 11.60 5.15 7.92
CA VAL A 150 11.38 4.54 9.25
C VAL A 150 9.91 4.24 9.44
N THR A 151 9.59 2.99 9.78
CA THR A 151 8.21 2.58 10.09
C THR A 151 8.03 2.36 11.58
N THR A 152 6.95 2.93 12.12
CA THR A 152 6.51 2.80 13.50
C THR A 152 5.16 2.10 13.58
N LEU A 153 4.71 1.73 14.78
CA LEU A 153 3.42 1.07 15.00
C LEU A 153 2.27 2.04 15.25
N THR A 154 2.56 3.20 15.80
CA THR A 154 1.52 4.16 16.20
C THR A 154 1.87 5.59 15.80
N LYS A 155 0.83 6.41 15.67
CA LYS A 155 0.96 7.85 15.41
C LYS A 155 1.84 8.53 16.47
N LYS A 156 1.60 8.23 17.73
CA LYS A 156 2.37 8.80 18.84
C LYS A 156 3.85 8.47 18.74
N MET A 157 4.20 7.19 18.46
CA MET A 157 5.60 6.80 18.27
C MET A 157 6.24 7.54 17.10
N ALA A 158 5.52 7.73 15.98
CA ALA A 158 6.03 8.46 14.84
C ALA A 158 6.28 9.94 15.16
N GLU A 159 5.37 10.58 15.88
CA GLU A 159 5.49 11.98 16.31
C GLU A 159 6.64 12.16 17.33
N ASP A 160 6.71 11.30 18.34
CA ASP A 160 7.77 11.32 19.35
C ASP A 160 9.16 11.11 18.72
N LEU A 161 9.28 10.12 17.82
CA LEU A 161 10.51 9.86 17.08
C LEU A 161 10.91 11.05 16.20
N THR A 162 9.97 11.63 15.49
CA THR A 162 10.22 12.79 14.63
C THR A 162 10.74 13.97 15.44
N ASN A 163 10.13 14.24 16.59
CA ASN A 163 10.58 15.32 17.49
C ASN A 163 11.96 15.03 18.09
N TYR A 164 12.22 13.79 18.47
CA TYR A 164 13.52 13.36 18.95
C TYR A 164 14.60 13.57 17.89
N LEU A 165 14.40 13.08 16.68
CA LEU A 165 15.36 13.25 15.59
C LEU A 165 15.60 14.72 15.23
N LYS A 166 14.57 15.56 15.25
CA LYS A 166 14.71 17.02 15.07
C LYS A 166 15.59 17.66 16.14
N SER A 167 15.52 17.20 17.38
CA SER A 167 16.38 17.71 18.47
C SER A 167 17.88 17.42 18.28
N PHE A 168 18.21 16.49 17.38
CA PHE A 168 19.58 16.17 16.96
C PHE A 168 19.91 16.70 15.54
N ASP A 169 19.20 17.74 15.10
CA ASP A 169 19.40 18.41 13.81
C ASP A 169 19.20 17.50 12.58
N VAL A 170 18.48 16.38 12.74
CA VAL A 170 18.13 15.53 11.61
C VAL A 170 16.98 16.19 10.83
N LYS A 171 17.14 16.29 9.51
CA LYS A 171 16.08 16.74 8.61
C LYS A 171 15.07 15.62 8.40
N VAL A 172 13.99 15.61 9.18
CA VAL A 172 13.00 14.55 9.24
C VAL A 172 11.59 15.11 9.07
N ARG A 173 10.73 14.35 8.36
CA ARG A 173 9.28 14.61 8.27
C ARG A 173 8.50 13.36 8.66
N TYR A 174 7.32 13.58 9.23
CA TYR A 174 6.34 12.54 9.50
C TYR A 174 5.24 12.58 8.44
N MET A 175 4.97 11.42 7.83
CA MET A 175 3.87 11.25 6.89
C MET A 175 2.63 10.78 7.64
N HIS A 176 1.66 11.68 7.85
CA HIS A 176 0.37 11.37 8.42
C HIS A 176 -0.48 10.51 7.45
N HIS A 177 -1.40 9.73 8.00
CA HIS A 177 -2.32 8.94 7.19
C HIS A 177 -3.44 9.78 6.52
N ASP A 178 -3.73 10.97 7.07
CA ASP A 178 -4.81 11.87 6.63
C ASP A 178 -4.39 12.91 5.58
N ILE A 179 -3.12 12.89 5.14
CA ILE A 179 -2.65 13.83 4.12
C ILE A 179 -3.31 13.53 2.76
N ASP A 180 -3.61 14.59 2.02
CA ASP A 180 -4.14 14.44 0.68
C ASP A 180 -3.08 13.91 -0.32
N THR A 181 -3.54 13.56 -1.51
CA THR A 181 -2.66 12.97 -2.54
C THR A 181 -1.60 13.98 -3.01
N ILE A 182 -1.92 15.26 -3.09
CA ILE A 182 -1.01 16.31 -3.59
C ILE A 182 0.10 16.53 -2.56
N GLU A 183 -0.26 16.73 -1.29
CA GLU A 183 0.70 16.91 -0.21
C GLU A 183 1.62 15.69 -0.09
N ARG A 184 1.08 14.49 -0.25
CA ARG A 184 1.88 13.27 -0.27
C ARG A 184 2.92 13.27 -1.39
N MET A 185 2.52 13.65 -2.61
CA MET A 185 3.45 13.73 -3.74
C MET A 185 4.54 14.77 -3.49
N GLU A 186 4.22 15.89 -2.85
CA GLU A 186 5.20 16.92 -2.46
C GLU A 186 6.20 16.38 -1.44
N ILE A 187 5.74 15.68 -0.40
CA ILE A 187 6.61 15.06 0.61
C ILE A 187 7.59 14.07 -0.05
N ILE A 188 7.10 13.22 -0.95
CA ILE A 188 7.95 12.26 -1.67
C ILE A 188 8.96 12.96 -2.57
N ARG A 189 8.54 13.98 -3.30
CA ARG A 189 9.44 14.79 -4.13
C ARG A 189 10.52 15.44 -3.29
N ASP A 190 10.16 16.06 -2.18
CA ASP A 190 11.08 16.76 -1.29
C ASP A 190 12.11 15.81 -0.65
N LEU A 191 11.68 14.59 -0.29
CA LEU A 191 12.59 13.52 0.16
C LEU A 191 13.62 13.18 -0.94
N ARG A 192 13.18 13.00 -2.17
CA ARG A 192 14.06 12.68 -3.30
C ARG A 192 15.02 13.80 -3.62
N LEU A 193 14.58 15.04 -3.53
CA LEU A 193 15.42 16.25 -3.76
C LEU A 193 16.39 16.53 -2.61
N GLY A 194 16.20 15.92 -1.44
CA GLY A 194 17.05 16.13 -0.27
C GLY A 194 16.72 17.37 0.55
N GLU A 195 15.50 17.88 0.41
CA GLU A 195 15.00 18.93 1.31
C GLU A 195 14.91 18.42 2.75
N PHE A 196 14.70 17.13 2.91
CA PHE A 196 14.86 16.38 4.15
C PHE A 196 15.37 14.96 3.85
N ASP A 197 15.89 14.27 4.88
CA ASP A 197 16.66 13.04 4.70
C ASP A 197 15.93 11.80 5.23
N VAL A 198 15.03 11.98 6.19
CA VAL A 198 14.33 10.89 6.88
C VAL A 198 12.83 11.06 6.80
N LEU A 199 12.15 10.02 6.34
CA LEU A 199 10.69 9.95 6.35
C LEU A 199 10.23 8.92 7.37
N VAL A 200 9.44 9.36 8.34
CA VAL A 200 8.82 8.52 9.37
C VAL A 200 7.35 8.33 9.06
N GLY A 201 6.84 7.12 9.20
CA GLY A 201 5.41 6.85 9.03
C GLY A 201 4.99 5.52 9.66
N ILE A 202 3.68 5.33 9.79
CA ILE A 202 3.10 4.07 10.29
C ILE A 202 3.02 3.05 9.16
N ASN A 203 2.50 3.49 8.03
CA ASN A 203 2.34 2.66 6.84
C ASN A 203 2.89 3.41 5.62
N LEU A 204 4.15 3.16 5.31
CA LEU A 204 4.84 3.68 4.13
C LEU A 204 4.74 2.72 2.93
N LEU A 205 3.83 1.74 3.04
CA LEU A 205 3.67 0.63 2.09
C LEU A 205 2.82 0.97 0.88
N ARG A 206 2.19 2.15 0.83
CA ARG A 206 1.28 2.47 -0.26
C ARG A 206 1.99 2.40 -1.60
N GLU A 207 1.30 1.84 -2.56
CA GLU A 207 1.77 1.59 -3.93
C GLU A 207 2.33 2.87 -4.56
N GLY A 208 3.24 2.70 -5.52
CA GLY A 208 3.79 3.82 -6.29
C GLY A 208 4.96 4.57 -5.65
N LEU A 209 5.53 4.09 -4.53
CA LEU A 209 6.76 4.65 -3.98
C LEU A 209 7.99 3.98 -4.60
N ASP A 210 8.54 4.60 -5.63
CA ASP A 210 9.85 4.25 -6.19
C ASP A 210 10.88 5.28 -5.74
N LEU A 211 11.73 4.89 -4.78
CA LEU A 211 12.67 5.78 -4.09
C LEU A 211 14.09 5.22 -4.18
N PRO A 212 14.75 5.35 -5.33
CA PRO A 212 16.11 4.82 -5.53
C PRO A 212 17.14 5.51 -4.63
N GLU A 213 16.85 6.66 -4.07
CA GLU A 213 17.73 7.40 -3.15
C GLU A 213 17.70 6.81 -1.72
N VAL A 214 16.72 5.94 -1.41
CA VAL A 214 16.62 5.29 -0.10
C VAL A 214 17.60 4.13 -0.01
N THR A 215 18.49 4.19 0.98
CA THR A 215 19.49 3.15 1.25
C THR A 215 19.25 2.45 2.58
N LEU A 216 18.36 2.96 3.42
CA LEU A 216 17.99 2.32 4.68
C LEU A 216 16.48 2.35 4.86
N VAL A 217 15.92 1.19 5.17
CA VAL A 217 14.58 1.04 5.72
C VAL A 217 14.69 0.48 7.13
N ALA A 218 14.25 1.24 8.11
CA ALA A 218 14.23 0.83 9.52
C ALA A 218 12.81 0.46 9.95
N ILE A 219 12.65 -0.72 10.51
CA ILE A 219 11.38 -1.24 11.01
C ILE A 219 11.47 -1.35 12.52
N LEU A 220 10.85 -0.42 13.24
CA LEU A 220 10.84 -0.44 14.70
C LEU A 220 9.80 -1.45 15.20
N ASP A 221 10.14 -2.13 16.31
CA ASP A 221 9.27 -3.13 16.93
C ASP A 221 8.75 -4.16 15.90
N ALA A 222 9.63 -4.72 15.11
CA ALA A 222 9.30 -5.63 14.02
C ALA A 222 8.67 -6.95 14.51
N ASP A 223 8.88 -7.33 15.75
CA ASP A 223 8.35 -8.53 16.40
C ASP A 223 6.96 -8.32 17.03
N LYS A 224 6.40 -7.12 16.98
CA LYS A 224 5.04 -6.86 17.44
C LYS A 224 4.04 -7.29 16.37
N GLU A 225 3.67 -8.56 16.39
CA GLU A 225 2.77 -9.14 15.40
C GLU A 225 1.45 -8.38 15.27
N GLY A 226 0.95 -8.28 14.05
CA GLY A 226 -0.27 -7.57 13.69
C GLY A 226 -0.27 -7.20 12.22
N PHE A 227 -1.28 -6.48 11.77
CA PHE A 227 -1.45 -6.09 10.35
C PHE A 227 -0.21 -5.38 9.78
N LEU A 228 0.41 -4.46 10.54
CA LEU A 228 1.58 -3.69 10.12
C LEU A 228 2.90 -4.48 10.14
N ARG A 229 2.93 -5.65 10.72
CA ARG A 229 4.09 -6.55 10.85
C ARG A 229 3.76 -7.95 10.36
N SER A 230 2.73 -8.09 9.54
CA SER A 230 2.43 -9.32 8.82
C SER A 230 3.53 -9.64 7.79
N GLU A 231 3.62 -10.88 7.36
CA GLU A 231 4.55 -11.32 6.31
C GLU A 231 4.50 -10.40 5.09
N SER A 232 3.31 -10.18 4.53
CA SER A 232 3.13 -9.34 3.35
C SER A 232 3.53 -7.87 3.61
N ALA A 233 3.20 -7.31 4.78
CA ALA A 233 3.59 -5.95 5.15
C ALA A 233 5.13 -5.82 5.25
N LEU A 234 5.81 -6.80 5.83
CA LEU A 234 7.26 -6.81 5.93
C LEU A 234 7.92 -6.92 4.55
N ILE A 235 7.49 -7.85 3.70
CA ILE A 235 8.00 -8.00 2.33
C ILE A 235 7.86 -6.70 1.53
N GLN A 236 6.69 -6.07 1.56
CA GLN A 236 6.45 -4.80 0.89
C GLN A 236 7.36 -3.67 1.42
N THR A 237 7.59 -3.64 2.73
CA THR A 237 8.48 -2.65 3.36
C THR A 237 9.93 -2.88 2.98
N ILE A 238 10.41 -4.12 3.02
CA ILE A 238 11.75 -4.51 2.59
C ILE A 238 12.00 -4.10 1.13
N GLY A 239 11.03 -4.32 0.27
CA GLY A 239 11.09 -3.97 -1.14
C GLY A 239 11.37 -2.49 -1.43
N ARG A 240 11.12 -1.60 -0.46
CA ARG A 240 11.44 -0.17 -0.61
C ARG A 240 12.95 0.12 -0.58
N ALA A 241 13.76 -0.74 0.04
CA ALA A 241 15.22 -0.65 0.02
C ALA A 241 15.85 -1.31 -1.23
N ALA A 242 15.08 -2.05 -2.01
CA ALA A 242 15.58 -2.89 -3.10
C ALA A 242 15.88 -2.13 -4.40
N ARG A 243 15.72 -0.82 -4.42
CA ARG A 243 15.99 0.04 -5.59
C ARG A 243 17.38 0.68 -5.57
N ASN A 244 18.19 0.38 -4.54
CA ASN A 244 19.54 0.89 -4.39
C ASN A 244 20.50 -0.26 -4.12
N ALA A 245 21.68 -0.25 -4.77
CA ALA A 245 22.70 -1.28 -4.58
C ALA A 245 23.26 -1.32 -3.15
N GLU A 246 23.23 -0.20 -2.41
CA GLU A 246 23.60 -0.11 -1.00
C GLU A 246 22.39 -0.28 -0.05
N GLY A 247 21.24 -0.76 -0.57
CA GLY A 247 20.02 -0.90 0.19
C GLY A 247 20.15 -1.88 1.36
N LYS A 248 19.74 -1.44 2.55
CA LYS A 248 19.70 -2.23 3.77
C LYS A 248 18.35 -2.09 4.48
N VAL A 249 17.98 -3.14 5.19
CA VAL A 249 16.83 -3.15 6.08
C VAL A 249 17.29 -3.52 7.48
N ILE A 250 16.91 -2.72 8.46
CA ILE A 250 17.12 -3.03 9.87
C ILE A 250 15.78 -3.29 10.50
N MET A 251 15.60 -4.49 11.05
CA MET A 251 14.46 -4.87 11.85
C MET A 251 14.86 -4.85 13.32
N TYR A 252 14.30 -3.92 14.10
CA TYR A 252 14.49 -3.90 15.53
C TYR A 252 13.47 -4.82 16.19
N ALA A 253 13.97 -5.92 16.76
CA ALA A 253 13.17 -6.98 17.35
C ALA A 253 13.97 -7.75 18.40
N ASP A 254 13.31 -8.19 19.47
CA ASP A 254 13.92 -9.04 20.50
C ASP A 254 13.78 -10.53 20.16
N THR A 255 12.78 -10.87 19.33
CA THR A 255 12.58 -12.22 18.82
C THR A 255 12.28 -12.19 17.32
N VAL A 256 12.71 -13.22 16.60
CA VAL A 256 12.34 -13.38 15.20
C VAL A 256 11.00 -14.11 15.16
N THR A 257 9.94 -13.39 14.76
CA THR A 257 8.60 -13.97 14.60
C THR A 257 8.50 -14.80 13.32
N ARG A 258 7.46 -15.61 13.20
CA ARG A 258 7.19 -16.38 11.98
C ARG A 258 7.02 -15.47 10.75
N SER A 259 6.36 -14.32 10.91
CA SER A 259 6.20 -13.35 9.84
C SER A 259 7.53 -12.74 9.40
N MET A 260 8.43 -12.44 10.34
CA MET A 260 9.78 -11.97 10.05
C MET A 260 10.60 -13.04 9.34
N GLU A 261 10.61 -14.27 9.85
CA GLU A 261 11.36 -15.39 9.27
C GLU A 261 10.98 -15.62 7.81
N LYS A 262 9.68 -15.63 7.51
CA LYS A 262 9.18 -15.79 6.14
C LYS A 262 9.58 -14.63 5.24
N ALA A 263 9.44 -13.38 5.73
CA ALA A 263 9.81 -12.20 4.96
C ALA A 263 11.33 -12.17 4.65
N ILE A 264 12.17 -12.56 5.61
CA ILE A 264 13.62 -12.67 5.42
C ILE A 264 13.93 -13.76 4.39
N THR A 265 13.39 -14.96 4.57
CA THR A 265 13.62 -16.10 3.68
C THR A 265 13.19 -15.80 2.24
N GLU A 266 12.04 -15.14 2.05
CA GLU A 266 11.56 -14.78 0.72
C GLU A 266 12.45 -13.71 0.06
N THR A 267 13.04 -12.81 0.84
CA THR A 267 13.95 -11.78 0.33
C THR A 267 15.33 -12.35 -0.02
N GLU A 268 15.84 -13.31 0.75
CA GLU A 268 17.15 -13.94 0.53
C GLU A 268 17.14 -15.04 -0.56
N ARG A 269 15.97 -15.39 -1.07
CA ARG A 269 15.78 -16.41 -2.11
C ARG A 269 16.27 -15.94 -3.49
#